data_9b4ad0d7d0ee77195f7cf0fda81463e6
#
_entry.id   9b4ad0d7d0ee77195f7cf0fda81463e6
#
_cell.length_a   1.000
_cell.length_b   1.000
_cell.length_c   1.000
_cell.angle_alpha   90.00
_cell.angle_beta   90.00
_cell.angle_gamma   90.00
#
_symmetry.space_group_name_H-M   'P 1'
#
loop_
_entity.id
_entity.type
_entity.pdbx_description
1 polymer ?
#
loop_
_entity_poly.entity_id
_entity_poly.type
_entity_poly.pdbx_seq_one_letter_code
_entity_poly.pdbx_strand_id
1 'polypeptide(L)'
;MDKIKMTTPLVEMDGDEMTRVLWKLIKDELLTPFIDLNTEYYDLGLVHRNETNDQVTIDSAEATKKYGVAVKCATITPNAARMTEYNLKEMYKSPNGTIRAMLDGTVFRAPIIVKGIEPYVKTWKKPITIARHAYGDVYKASEMKVSEAGKAELVFTNEAGEETRELIHNFKGAGVLQGMHNLNDSIESFARSCFNFALETKQDLWFATKDTISKKYDHTFKDIFQEIFDAEYKDKFEEAGITYFYTLIDDAVARVIRSEGGYIWACKNYDGDVMSDMVATAFGSLSMMTSVLVSPNGYYEYEAAHGTVQRHYYKHLKGEETSTNPIATIFAWTGALRKRGELDNIPELGKFADTLERACIKTIEDGKMTKDLALITTMENTVTLNTQDFISAIRKTLEELL
;
A
#
# COMPACT_ATOMS: atom_id res chain seq x y z
N MET A 1 -4.68 33.93 -3.16
CA MET A 1 -4.92 33.03 -4.30
C MET A 1 -6.31 32.40 -4.09
N ASP A 2 -7.14 32.34 -5.13
CA ASP A 2 -8.43 31.68 -5.01
C ASP A 2 -8.20 30.18 -4.83
N LYS A 3 -9.03 29.54 -3.97
CA LYS A 3 -8.90 28.10 -3.75
C LYS A 3 -9.30 27.30 -4.99
N ILE A 4 -8.60 26.21 -5.24
CA ILE A 4 -8.94 25.25 -6.30
C ILE A 4 -10.24 24.57 -5.89
N LYS A 5 -11.24 24.59 -6.77
CA LYS A 5 -12.56 23.97 -6.52
C LYS A 5 -12.57 22.52 -7.00
N MET A 6 -13.08 21.63 -6.16
CA MET A 6 -13.34 20.24 -6.52
C MET A 6 -14.83 20.05 -6.87
N THR A 7 -15.11 19.35 -7.96
CA THR A 7 -16.48 19.09 -8.44
C THR A 7 -17.04 17.79 -7.90
N THR A 8 -16.28 16.72 -7.97
CA THR A 8 -16.65 15.39 -7.47
C THR A 8 -16.00 15.14 -6.11
N PRO A 9 -16.71 14.55 -5.15
CA PRO A 9 -16.11 14.19 -3.87
C PRO A 9 -14.93 13.22 -4.02
N LEU A 10 -13.91 13.44 -3.20
CA LEU A 10 -12.89 12.46 -2.89
C LEU A 10 -13.35 11.67 -1.66
N VAL A 11 -13.33 10.34 -1.70
CA VAL A 11 -13.63 9.53 -0.52
C VAL A 11 -12.48 9.66 0.48
N GLU A 12 -12.78 10.19 1.64
CA GLU A 12 -11.82 10.40 2.73
C GLU A 12 -12.07 9.37 3.82
N MET A 13 -11.10 8.49 4.04
CA MET A 13 -11.14 7.46 5.05
C MET A 13 -10.15 7.82 6.18
N ASP A 14 -10.64 8.42 7.25
CA ASP A 14 -9.83 8.75 8.44
C ASP A 14 -9.46 7.48 9.22
N GLY A 15 -8.48 7.56 10.11
CA GLY A 15 -7.93 6.37 10.77
C GLY A 15 -7.69 6.54 12.26
N ASP A 16 -6.57 6.01 12.73
CA ASP A 16 -6.29 5.86 14.14
C ASP A 16 -4.98 6.54 14.58
N GLU A 17 -4.86 6.77 15.87
CA GLU A 17 -3.65 7.10 16.62
C GLU A 17 -2.87 8.30 16.06
N MET A 18 -1.55 8.23 15.96
CA MET A 18 -0.72 9.35 15.53
C MET A 18 -0.96 9.72 14.07
N THR A 19 -1.32 8.77 13.22
CA THR A 19 -1.64 9.06 11.81
C THR A 19 -2.92 9.88 11.66
N ARG A 20 -3.91 9.73 12.55
CA ARG A 20 -5.09 10.60 12.62
C ARG A 20 -4.72 12.03 13.02
N VAL A 21 -3.77 12.20 13.92
CA VAL A 21 -3.24 13.53 14.28
C VAL A 21 -2.55 14.18 13.08
N LEU A 22 -1.69 13.42 12.37
CA LEU A 22 -1.06 13.89 11.12
C LEU A 22 -2.10 14.24 10.05
N TRP A 23 -3.13 13.42 9.89
CA TRP A 23 -4.20 13.62 8.91
C TRP A 23 -4.86 14.98 9.06
N LYS A 24 -5.21 15.31 10.28
CA LYS A 24 -5.79 16.63 10.59
C LYS A 24 -4.82 17.77 10.30
N LEU A 25 -3.56 17.67 10.74
CA LEU A 25 -2.54 18.71 10.50
C LEU A 25 -2.28 18.92 9.01
N ILE A 26 -2.19 17.86 8.22
CA ILE A 26 -2.00 17.94 6.77
C ILE A 26 -3.18 18.66 6.11
N LYS A 27 -4.40 18.31 6.48
CA LYS A 27 -5.60 18.98 5.95
C LYS A 27 -5.60 20.46 6.29
N ASP A 28 -5.39 20.81 7.56
CA ASP A 28 -5.49 22.17 8.06
C ASP A 28 -4.39 23.07 7.51
N GLU A 29 -3.16 22.55 7.40
CA GLU A 29 -1.99 23.36 7.05
C GLU A 29 -1.62 23.32 5.56
N LEU A 30 -1.84 22.20 4.89
CA LEU A 30 -1.32 21.99 3.53
C LEU A 30 -2.39 21.86 2.45
N LEU A 31 -3.65 21.57 2.78
CA LEU A 31 -4.70 21.34 1.79
C LEU A 31 -5.78 22.42 1.81
N THR A 32 -6.51 22.57 2.91
CA THR A 32 -7.67 23.46 2.99
C THR A 32 -7.34 24.96 2.79
N PRO A 33 -6.12 25.46 3.04
CA PRO A 33 -5.77 26.82 2.67
C PRO A 33 -5.76 27.08 1.16
N PHE A 34 -5.52 26.05 0.34
CA PHE A 34 -5.31 26.16 -1.10
C PHE A 34 -6.42 25.51 -1.93
N ILE A 35 -7.12 24.55 -1.37
CA ILE A 35 -8.18 23.78 -2.05
C ILE A 35 -9.50 23.93 -1.29
N ASP A 36 -10.59 24.15 -2.02
CA ASP A 36 -11.95 23.97 -1.52
C ASP A 36 -12.25 22.47 -1.53
N LEU A 37 -11.76 21.80 -0.46
CA LEU A 37 -11.68 20.35 -0.37
C LEU A 37 -13.09 19.75 -0.23
N ASN A 38 -13.53 19.06 -1.28
CA ASN A 38 -14.79 18.34 -1.32
C ASN A 38 -14.56 16.85 -1.04
N THR A 39 -14.91 16.38 0.16
CA THR A 39 -14.74 14.98 0.55
C THR A 39 -16.04 14.34 1.01
N GLU A 40 -16.19 13.04 0.73
CA GLU A 40 -17.15 12.19 1.42
C GLU A 40 -16.41 11.44 2.52
N TYR A 41 -16.64 11.85 3.77
CA TYR A 41 -15.85 11.47 4.93
C TYR A 41 -16.39 10.22 5.62
N TYR A 42 -15.46 9.27 5.89
CA TYR A 42 -15.69 8.05 6.65
C TYR A 42 -14.69 7.93 7.78
N ASP A 43 -15.13 7.82 9.02
CA ASP A 43 -14.27 7.57 10.17
C ASP A 43 -14.01 6.06 10.31
N LEU A 44 -12.85 5.61 9.86
CA LEU A 44 -12.41 4.22 10.02
C LEU A 44 -11.61 4.01 11.32
N GLY A 45 -11.62 4.97 12.24
CA GLY A 45 -11.05 4.79 13.56
C GLY A 45 -11.73 3.63 14.31
N LEU A 46 -10.94 2.89 15.08
CA LEU A 46 -11.37 1.64 15.73
C LEU A 46 -12.60 1.82 16.63
N VAL A 47 -12.73 2.98 17.27
CA VAL A 47 -13.90 3.31 18.12
C VAL A 47 -15.17 3.34 17.29
N HIS A 48 -15.18 4.10 16.20
CA HIS A 48 -16.34 4.23 15.32
C HIS A 48 -16.66 2.94 14.55
N ARG A 49 -15.63 2.19 14.15
CA ARG A 49 -15.80 0.85 13.59
C ARG A 49 -16.51 -0.10 14.57
N ASN A 50 -16.14 -0.03 15.88
CA ASN A 50 -16.80 -0.80 16.92
C ASN A 50 -18.26 -0.37 17.15
N GLU A 51 -18.57 0.92 17.04
CA GLU A 51 -19.94 1.44 17.12
C GLU A 51 -20.82 0.92 15.98
N THR A 52 -20.29 0.92 14.76
CA THR A 52 -20.97 0.52 13.52
C THR A 52 -20.86 -0.98 13.18
N ASN A 53 -20.27 -1.78 14.06
CA ASN A 53 -19.95 -3.19 13.79
C ASN A 53 -19.19 -3.37 12.46
N ASP A 54 -18.22 -2.50 12.21
CA ASP A 54 -17.39 -2.39 11.00
C ASP A 54 -18.13 -2.08 9.68
N GLN A 55 -19.42 -1.71 9.75
CA GLN A 55 -20.20 -1.36 8.56
C GLN A 55 -19.59 -0.15 7.84
N VAL A 56 -19.02 0.82 8.56
CA VAL A 56 -18.38 2.01 7.97
C VAL A 56 -17.24 1.66 7.01
N THR A 57 -16.52 0.56 7.24
CA THR A 57 -15.47 0.06 6.32
C THR A 57 -16.08 -0.37 4.97
N ILE A 58 -17.20 -1.08 5.01
CA ILE A 58 -17.95 -1.50 3.81
C ILE A 58 -18.48 -0.27 3.07
N ASP A 59 -19.12 0.65 3.78
CA ASP A 59 -19.71 1.88 3.21
C ASP A 59 -18.64 2.73 2.51
N SER A 60 -17.44 2.84 3.08
CA SER A 60 -16.33 3.58 2.49
C SER A 60 -15.82 2.94 1.19
N ALA A 61 -15.79 1.61 1.12
CA ALA A 61 -15.42 0.89 -0.10
C ALA A 61 -16.49 1.05 -1.20
N GLU A 62 -17.77 0.98 -0.85
CA GLU A 62 -18.86 1.24 -1.81
C GLU A 62 -18.84 2.70 -2.31
N ALA A 63 -18.55 3.66 -1.43
CA ALA A 63 -18.36 5.06 -1.85
C ALA A 63 -17.16 5.19 -2.81
N THR A 64 -16.07 4.43 -2.59
CA THR A 64 -14.93 4.43 -3.50
C THR A 64 -15.31 3.92 -4.90
N LYS A 65 -16.13 2.88 -4.99
CA LYS A 65 -16.67 2.42 -6.27
C LYS A 65 -17.54 3.50 -6.95
N LYS A 66 -18.31 4.23 -6.17
CA LYS A 66 -19.18 5.31 -6.68
C LYS A 66 -18.41 6.51 -7.20
N TYR A 67 -17.38 6.96 -6.48
CA TYR A 67 -16.65 8.19 -6.80
C TYR A 67 -15.30 7.96 -7.49
N GLY A 68 -14.82 6.73 -7.51
CA GLY A 68 -13.64 6.31 -8.26
C GLY A 68 -12.30 6.50 -7.54
N VAL A 69 -12.19 7.40 -6.57
CA VAL A 69 -10.93 7.69 -5.87
C VAL A 69 -11.15 7.85 -4.37
N ALA A 70 -10.32 7.20 -3.60
CA ALA A 70 -10.24 7.33 -2.15
C ALA A 70 -8.83 7.70 -1.68
N VAL A 71 -8.76 8.35 -0.53
CA VAL A 71 -7.54 8.52 0.26
C VAL A 71 -7.78 7.99 1.66
N LYS A 72 -6.85 7.18 2.16
CA LYS A 72 -7.04 6.43 3.41
C LYS A 72 -5.90 6.67 4.40
N CYS A 73 -6.28 6.98 5.63
CA CYS A 73 -5.39 7.02 6.78
C CYS A 73 -5.10 5.59 7.30
N ALA A 74 -4.02 5.42 8.04
CA ALA A 74 -3.72 4.15 8.67
C ALA A 74 -4.73 3.80 9.77
N THR A 75 -5.11 2.52 9.84
CA THR A 75 -6.12 2.01 10.76
C THR A 75 -5.58 0.86 11.62
N ILE A 76 -6.11 0.71 12.83
CA ILE A 76 -5.77 -0.39 13.71
C ILE A 76 -6.44 -1.69 13.22
N THR A 77 -5.66 -2.76 13.07
CA THR A 77 -6.18 -4.12 13.06
C THR A 77 -6.06 -4.68 14.47
N PRO A 78 -7.16 -4.90 15.19
CA PRO A 78 -7.10 -5.23 16.62
C PRO A 78 -6.55 -6.64 16.86
N ASN A 79 -5.76 -6.75 17.91
CA ASN A 79 -5.35 -8.00 18.54
C ASN A 79 -5.95 -8.12 19.94
N ALA A 80 -5.62 -9.16 20.69
CA ALA A 80 -6.18 -9.39 22.03
C ALA A 80 -5.95 -8.21 23.01
N ALA A 81 -4.80 -7.54 22.95
CA ALA A 81 -4.52 -6.36 23.77
C ALA A 81 -5.42 -5.18 23.40
N ARG A 82 -5.65 -4.95 22.12
CA ARG A 82 -6.54 -3.90 21.60
C ARG A 82 -8.01 -4.17 21.96
N MET A 83 -8.43 -5.43 22.04
CA MET A 83 -9.78 -5.80 22.50
C MET A 83 -10.07 -5.22 23.89
N THR A 84 -9.13 -5.36 24.79
CA THR A 84 -9.26 -4.83 26.17
C THR A 84 -9.13 -3.31 26.20
N GLU A 85 -8.12 -2.76 25.53
CA GLU A 85 -7.82 -1.31 25.52
C GLU A 85 -9.00 -0.48 25.01
N TYR A 86 -9.65 -0.91 23.94
CA TYR A 86 -10.76 -0.20 23.29
C TYR A 86 -12.15 -0.74 23.67
N ASN A 87 -12.23 -1.72 24.57
CA ASN A 87 -13.49 -2.37 24.95
C ASN A 87 -14.31 -2.81 23.75
N LEU A 88 -13.67 -3.55 22.83
CA LEU A 88 -14.29 -3.95 21.58
C LEU A 88 -15.30 -5.09 21.76
N LYS A 89 -16.37 -5.08 20.98
CA LYS A 89 -17.38 -6.14 20.92
C LYS A 89 -16.81 -7.43 20.33
N GLU A 90 -15.94 -7.29 19.33
CA GLU A 90 -15.29 -8.42 18.63
C GLU A 90 -13.93 -8.01 18.05
N MET A 91 -13.12 -8.99 17.66
CA MET A 91 -11.83 -8.78 17.00
C MET A 91 -12.07 -8.56 15.49
N TYR A 92 -12.31 -7.31 15.10
CA TYR A 92 -12.57 -6.92 13.73
C TYR A 92 -11.42 -7.30 12.81
N LYS A 93 -11.76 -7.66 11.55
CA LYS A 93 -10.78 -7.91 10.49
C LYS A 93 -10.04 -6.62 10.10
N SER A 94 -8.97 -6.76 9.35
CA SER A 94 -8.25 -5.61 8.80
C SER A 94 -9.14 -4.83 7.83
N PRO A 95 -9.35 -3.51 8.04
CA PRO A 95 -10.07 -2.68 7.08
C PRO A 95 -9.43 -2.70 5.69
N ASN A 96 -8.08 -2.69 5.63
CA ASN A 96 -7.35 -2.80 4.38
C ASN A 96 -7.70 -4.08 3.63
N GLY A 97 -7.78 -5.22 4.34
CA GLY A 97 -8.17 -6.49 3.75
C GLY A 97 -9.59 -6.48 3.19
N THR A 98 -10.54 -5.88 3.93
CA THR A 98 -11.93 -5.74 3.50
C THR A 98 -12.06 -4.84 2.26
N ILE A 99 -11.47 -3.64 2.30
CA ILE A 99 -11.51 -2.68 1.19
C ILE A 99 -10.87 -3.28 -0.06
N ARG A 100 -9.68 -3.87 0.06
CA ARG A 100 -8.97 -4.50 -1.07
C ARG A 100 -9.76 -5.65 -1.67
N ALA A 101 -10.43 -6.46 -0.85
CA ALA A 101 -11.27 -7.55 -1.33
C ALA A 101 -12.53 -7.06 -2.08
N MET A 102 -13.06 -5.88 -1.70
CA MET A 102 -14.24 -5.29 -2.34
C MET A 102 -13.89 -4.53 -3.62
N LEU A 103 -12.75 -3.86 -3.66
CA LEU A 103 -12.30 -3.09 -4.83
C LEU A 103 -11.62 -3.97 -5.86
N ASP A 104 -11.03 -5.10 -5.43
CA ASP A 104 -10.08 -5.90 -6.19
C ASP A 104 -8.88 -5.05 -6.67
N GLY A 105 -7.80 -5.67 -7.10
CA GLY A 105 -6.71 -4.95 -7.76
C GLY A 105 -5.32 -5.26 -7.24
N THR A 106 -4.40 -4.37 -7.58
CA THR A 106 -2.97 -4.47 -7.29
C THR A 106 -2.54 -3.29 -6.44
N VAL A 107 -1.81 -3.55 -5.38
CA VAL A 107 -1.18 -2.50 -4.56
C VAL A 107 0.22 -2.22 -5.10
N PHE A 108 0.44 -1.01 -5.60
CA PHE A 108 1.75 -0.53 -6.02
C PHE A 108 2.37 0.31 -4.91
N ARG A 109 3.58 -0.07 -4.48
CA ARG A 109 4.36 0.63 -3.46
C ARG A 109 5.71 1.04 -4.02
N ALA A 110 5.99 2.33 -3.97
CA ALA A 110 7.22 2.92 -4.51
C ALA A 110 7.91 3.81 -3.48
N PRO A 111 9.24 3.71 -3.33
CA PRO A 111 9.99 4.59 -2.43
C PRO A 111 10.02 6.02 -2.96
N ILE A 112 9.93 6.98 -2.06
CA ILE A 112 10.14 8.40 -2.32
C ILE A 112 11.63 8.67 -2.21
N ILE A 113 12.27 9.02 -3.32
CA ILE A 113 13.70 9.27 -3.38
C ILE A 113 13.99 10.73 -3.07
N VAL A 114 14.90 10.96 -2.15
CA VAL A 114 15.34 12.30 -1.73
C VAL A 114 16.86 12.33 -1.67
N LYS A 115 17.46 13.37 -2.24
CA LYS A 115 18.90 13.57 -2.18
C LYS A 115 19.37 13.74 -0.73
N GLY A 116 20.44 13.04 -0.38
CA GLY A 116 20.96 13.03 0.99
C GLY A 116 20.34 11.98 1.90
N ILE A 117 19.34 11.23 1.42
CA ILE A 117 18.84 10.02 2.07
C ILE A 117 19.27 8.84 1.20
N GLU A 118 20.40 8.24 1.55
CA GLU A 118 21.02 7.19 0.77
C GLU A 118 20.43 5.81 1.12
N PRO A 119 20.16 4.93 0.13
CA PRO A 119 19.76 3.57 0.40
C PRO A 119 20.83 2.79 1.19
N TYR A 120 20.39 1.91 2.10
CA TYR A 120 21.29 0.96 2.76
C TYR A 120 21.94 -0.01 1.77
N VAL A 121 21.24 -0.36 0.70
CA VAL A 121 21.78 -1.12 -0.42
C VAL A 121 22.38 -0.13 -1.41
N LYS A 122 23.70 0.03 -1.36
CA LYS A 122 24.43 1.07 -2.12
C LYS A 122 24.37 0.93 -3.64
N THR A 123 24.02 -0.24 -4.15
CA THR A 123 23.82 -0.48 -5.57
C THR A 123 22.52 0.13 -6.10
N TRP A 124 21.53 0.33 -5.25
CA TRP A 124 20.24 0.89 -5.66
C TRP A 124 20.35 2.38 -5.98
N LYS A 125 20.15 2.72 -7.25
CA LYS A 125 20.22 4.09 -7.79
C LYS A 125 18.87 4.62 -8.24
N LYS A 126 17.92 3.71 -8.49
CA LYS A 126 16.60 3.99 -9.01
C LYS A 126 15.54 3.32 -8.12
N PRO A 127 14.31 3.86 -8.06
CA PRO A 127 13.27 3.26 -7.25
C PRO A 127 12.95 1.83 -7.71
N ILE A 128 12.64 0.96 -6.75
CA ILE A 128 12.09 -0.37 -6.98
C ILE A 128 10.64 -0.33 -6.53
N THR A 129 9.73 -0.49 -7.47
CA THR A 129 8.29 -0.50 -7.19
C THR A 129 7.84 -1.93 -6.94
N ILE A 130 7.23 -2.20 -5.80
CA ILE A 130 6.59 -3.49 -5.54
C ILE A 130 5.14 -3.44 -6.02
N ALA A 131 4.76 -4.39 -6.89
CA ALA A 131 3.38 -4.65 -7.26
C ALA A 131 2.89 -5.87 -6.48
N ARG A 132 2.01 -5.65 -5.50
CA ARG A 132 1.46 -6.67 -4.63
C ARG A 132 0.07 -7.07 -5.10
N HIS A 133 -0.17 -8.37 -5.33
CA HIS A 133 -1.51 -8.90 -5.53
C HIS A 133 -2.35 -8.66 -4.27
N ALA A 134 -3.54 -8.07 -4.41
CA ALA A 134 -4.35 -7.67 -3.25
C ALA A 134 -5.31 -8.75 -2.76
N TYR A 135 -5.24 -9.95 -3.31
CA TYR A 135 -6.18 -11.04 -3.03
C TYR A 135 -5.45 -12.35 -2.67
N GLY A 136 -6.16 -13.23 -1.95
CA GLY A 136 -5.76 -14.63 -1.75
C GLY A 136 -4.62 -14.82 -0.74
N ASP A 137 -3.94 -15.96 -0.89
CA ASP A 137 -2.85 -16.42 -0.04
C ASP A 137 -3.27 -16.53 1.44
N VAL A 138 -2.35 -16.31 2.37
CA VAL A 138 -2.60 -16.37 3.82
C VAL A 138 -3.64 -15.36 4.30
N TYR A 139 -3.91 -14.28 3.56
CA TYR A 139 -4.89 -13.24 3.90
C TYR A 139 -6.34 -13.68 3.70
N LYS A 140 -6.56 -14.76 2.95
CA LYS A 140 -7.87 -15.41 2.72
C LYS A 140 -7.86 -16.88 3.16
N ALA A 141 -6.94 -17.25 4.04
CA ALA A 141 -6.81 -18.61 4.54
C ALA A 141 -7.88 -18.96 5.56
N SER A 142 -8.23 -20.25 5.60
CA SER A 142 -8.97 -20.88 6.68
C SER A 142 -8.01 -21.69 7.52
N GLU A 143 -8.12 -21.61 8.84
CA GLU A 143 -7.19 -22.25 9.77
C GLU A 143 -7.94 -23.09 10.80
N MET A 144 -7.32 -24.20 11.22
CA MET A 144 -7.80 -24.97 12.35
C MET A 144 -6.67 -25.57 13.18
N LYS A 145 -6.90 -25.71 14.48
CA LYS A 145 -6.05 -26.52 15.36
C LYS A 145 -6.51 -27.97 15.34
N VAL A 146 -5.56 -28.88 15.21
CA VAL A 146 -5.75 -30.31 15.34
C VAL A 146 -5.34 -30.71 16.76
N SER A 147 -6.25 -31.34 17.53
CA SER A 147 -6.02 -31.67 18.94
C SER A 147 -5.45 -33.06 19.17
N GLU A 148 -5.62 -33.96 18.20
CA GLU A 148 -5.33 -35.42 18.34
C GLU A 148 -4.87 -36.03 17.02
N ALA A 149 -4.52 -37.31 17.03
CA ALA A 149 -4.18 -38.07 15.83
C ALA A 149 -5.38 -38.18 14.88
N GLY A 150 -5.13 -38.06 13.58
CA GLY A 150 -6.19 -38.13 12.58
C GLY A 150 -5.68 -37.84 11.16
N LYS A 151 -6.59 -37.97 10.20
CA LYS A 151 -6.34 -37.74 8.78
C LYS A 151 -6.87 -36.37 8.36
N ALA A 152 -6.03 -35.59 7.69
CA ALA A 152 -6.43 -34.32 7.08
C ALA A 152 -6.41 -34.43 5.55
N GLU A 153 -7.46 -33.95 4.90
CA GLU A 153 -7.63 -33.95 3.45
C GLU A 153 -8.11 -32.61 2.96
N LEU A 154 -7.63 -32.20 1.79
CA LEU A 154 -8.22 -31.15 0.99
C LEU A 154 -9.31 -31.75 0.14
N VAL A 155 -10.52 -31.21 0.23
CA VAL A 155 -11.70 -31.74 -0.50
C VAL A 155 -12.29 -30.61 -1.33
N PHE A 156 -12.50 -30.86 -2.61
CA PHE A 156 -13.27 -29.99 -3.50
C PHE A 156 -14.52 -30.76 -3.96
N THR A 157 -15.68 -30.18 -3.74
CA THR A 157 -16.98 -30.73 -4.22
C THR A 157 -17.52 -29.79 -5.29
N ASN A 158 -17.70 -30.28 -6.51
CA ASN A 158 -18.27 -29.50 -7.60
C ASN A 158 -19.81 -29.35 -7.45
N GLU A 159 -20.44 -28.56 -8.32
CA GLU A 159 -21.91 -28.34 -8.30
C GLU A 159 -22.72 -29.62 -8.54
N ALA A 160 -22.18 -30.63 -9.20
CA ALA A 160 -22.79 -31.93 -9.39
C ALA A 160 -22.68 -32.84 -8.17
N GLY A 161 -21.96 -32.41 -7.12
CA GLY A 161 -21.72 -33.18 -5.91
C GLY A 161 -20.58 -34.20 -6.01
N GLU A 162 -19.76 -34.11 -7.07
CA GLU A 162 -18.60 -35.00 -7.23
C GLU A 162 -17.42 -34.42 -6.43
N GLU A 163 -16.72 -35.30 -5.72
CA GLU A 163 -15.60 -34.91 -4.82
C GLU A 163 -14.24 -35.30 -5.40
N THR A 164 -13.33 -34.36 -5.34
CA THR A 164 -11.88 -34.58 -5.51
C THR A 164 -11.21 -34.43 -4.16
N ARG A 165 -10.39 -35.40 -3.77
CA ARG A 165 -9.72 -35.44 -2.47
C ARG A 165 -8.21 -35.54 -2.64
N GLU A 166 -7.49 -34.78 -1.84
CA GLU A 166 -6.01 -34.81 -1.77
C GLU A 166 -5.60 -34.95 -0.30
N LEU A 167 -4.80 -35.95 0.02
CA LEU A 167 -4.28 -36.15 1.38
C LEU A 167 -3.30 -35.02 1.72
N ILE A 168 -3.60 -34.27 2.77
CA ILE A 168 -2.66 -33.28 3.32
C ILE A 168 -1.66 -33.99 4.24
N HIS A 169 -2.16 -34.64 5.31
CA HIS A 169 -1.31 -35.31 6.29
C HIS A 169 -2.06 -36.31 7.17
N ASN A 170 -1.35 -37.32 7.65
CA ASN A 170 -1.81 -38.21 8.72
C ASN A 170 -1.13 -37.77 10.03
N PHE A 171 -1.88 -37.02 10.86
CA PHE A 171 -1.40 -36.54 12.15
C PHE A 171 -1.23 -37.68 13.12
N LYS A 172 -0.12 -37.71 13.86
CA LYS A 172 0.12 -38.64 14.97
C LYS A 172 -0.21 -38.00 16.34
N GLY A 173 -0.58 -36.74 16.38
CA GLY A 173 -0.93 -35.96 17.55
C GLY A 173 -1.37 -34.55 17.14
N ALA A 174 -1.32 -33.62 18.09
CA ALA A 174 -1.74 -32.23 17.86
C ALA A 174 -0.93 -31.53 16.77
N GLY A 175 -1.56 -30.58 16.09
CA GLY A 175 -0.94 -29.78 15.04
C GLY A 175 -1.82 -28.62 14.59
N VAL A 176 -1.50 -28.06 13.43
CA VAL A 176 -2.24 -26.96 12.81
C VAL A 176 -2.46 -27.26 11.33
N LEU A 177 -3.55 -26.76 10.78
CA LEU A 177 -3.88 -26.80 9.36
C LEU A 177 -4.20 -25.38 8.86
N GLN A 178 -3.79 -25.11 7.64
CA GLN A 178 -4.15 -23.89 6.92
C GLN A 178 -4.48 -24.24 5.47
N GLY A 179 -5.62 -23.79 4.99
CA GLY A 179 -6.03 -23.87 3.59
C GLY A 179 -6.16 -22.48 3.00
N MET A 180 -5.57 -22.26 1.83
CA MET A 180 -5.67 -21.02 1.10
C MET A 180 -6.08 -21.25 -0.35
N HIS A 181 -6.57 -20.22 -1.01
CA HIS A 181 -7.04 -20.27 -2.39
C HIS A 181 -6.68 -18.99 -3.16
N ASN A 182 -6.81 -19.06 -4.48
CA ASN A 182 -6.82 -17.92 -5.36
C ASN A 182 -7.80 -18.15 -6.51
N LEU A 183 -8.10 -17.10 -7.27
CA LEU A 183 -9.03 -17.13 -8.41
C LEU A 183 -8.26 -16.76 -9.67
N ASN A 184 -8.48 -17.49 -10.77
CA ASN A 184 -7.84 -17.18 -12.05
C ASN A 184 -8.15 -15.75 -12.50
N ASP A 185 -9.40 -15.31 -12.42
CA ASP A 185 -9.83 -13.97 -12.81
C ASP A 185 -9.06 -12.89 -12.01
N SER A 186 -8.82 -13.12 -10.70
CA SER A 186 -8.05 -12.19 -9.86
C SER A 186 -6.56 -12.19 -10.24
N ILE A 187 -5.99 -13.34 -10.57
CA ILE A 187 -4.60 -13.44 -11.06
C ILE A 187 -4.45 -12.75 -12.42
N GLU A 188 -5.41 -12.92 -13.34
CA GLU A 188 -5.45 -12.24 -14.63
C GLU A 188 -5.53 -10.72 -14.48
N SER A 189 -6.41 -10.25 -13.60
CA SER A 189 -6.54 -8.84 -13.25
C SER A 189 -5.21 -8.28 -12.72
N PHE A 190 -4.56 -9.00 -11.80
CA PHE A 190 -3.25 -8.65 -11.28
C PHE A 190 -2.19 -8.58 -12.38
N ALA A 191 -2.14 -9.57 -13.28
CA ALA A 191 -1.19 -9.58 -14.39
C ALA A 191 -1.37 -8.36 -15.29
N ARG A 192 -2.61 -8.10 -15.75
CA ARG A 192 -2.91 -6.95 -16.63
C ARG A 192 -2.60 -5.62 -15.94
N SER A 193 -2.90 -5.49 -14.64
CA SER A 193 -2.57 -4.30 -13.88
C SER A 193 -1.06 -4.05 -13.84
N CYS A 194 -0.26 -5.09 -13.60
CA CYS A 194 1.21 -5.00 -13.61
C CYS A 194 1.75 -4.62 -14.99
N PHE A 195 1.27 -5.24 -16.07
CA PHE A 195 1.72 -4.95 -17.43
C PHE A 195 1.32 -3.52 -17.87
N ASN A 196 0.11 -3.08 -17.55
CA ASN A 196 -0.34 -1.72 -17.86
C ASN A 196 0.49 -0.68 -17.11
N PHE A 197 0.76 -0.89 -15.82
CA PHE A 197 1.58 0.02 -15.02
C PHE A 197 3.04 0.06 -15.54
N ALA A 198 3.58 -1.07 -15.98
CA ALA A 198 4.91 -1.13 -16.58
C ALA A 198 4.99 -0.30 -17.88
N LEU A 199 3.99 -0.39 -18.73
CA LEU A 199 3.89 0.42 -19.96
C LEU A 199 3.73 1.92 -19.66
N GLU A 200 2.86 2.28 -18.70
CA GLU A 200 2.63 3.66 -18.27
C GLU A 200 3.90 4.31 -17.72
N THR A 201 4.62 3.58 -16.88
CA THR A 201 5.85 4.08 -16.23
C THR A 201 7.13 3.84 -17.04
N LYS A 202 7.04 3.09 -18.13
CA LYS A 202 8.18 2.66 -18.97
C LYS A 202 9.27 1.95 -18.18
N GLN A 203 8.85 1.02 -17.31
CA GLN A 203 9.74 0.22 -16.47
C GLN A 203 9.65 -1.25 -16.82
N ASP A 204 10.78 -1.96 -16.69
CA ASP A 204 10.78 -3.42 -16.76
C ASP A 204 9.85 -4.00 -15.68
N LEU A 205 9.27 -5.15 -15.96
CA LEU A 205 8.45 -5.91 -15.02
C LEU A 205 9.12 -7.23 -14.66
N TRP A 206 9.43 -7.41 -13.39
CA TRP A 206 9.89 -8.67 -12.83
C TRP A 206 8.74 -9.34 -12.09
N PHE A 207 8.53 -10.62 -12.34
CA PHE A 207 7.55 -11.41 -11.60
C PHE A 207 8.22 -12.64 -10.99
N ALA A 208 7.86 -12.99 -9.76
CA ALA A 208 8.47 -14.08 -9.06
C ALA A 208 7.47 -14.89 -8.21
N THR A 209 7.62 -16.21 -8.26
CA THR A 209 6.90 -17.17 -7.42
C THR A 209 7.82 -18.32 -7.02
N LYS A 210 7.32 -19.32 -6.31
CA LYS A 210 8.08 -20.55 -6.01
C LYS A 210 7.47 -21.77 -6.71
N ASP A 211 7.24 -21.67 -8.02
CA ASP A 211 6.54 -22.69 -8.82
C ASP A 211 7.22 -24.07 -8.84
N THR A 212 8.52 -24.14 -8.56
CA THR A 212 9.25 -25.41 -8.42
C THR A 212 8.84 -26.22 -7.17
N ILE A 213 8.32 -25.54 -6.14
CA ILE A 213 7.80 -26.16 -4.90
C ILE A 213 6.27 -26.19 -4.92
N SER A 214 5.62 -25.05 -5.13
CA SER A 214 4.18 -24.93 -5.25
C SER A 214 3.77 -25.15 -6.72
N LYS A 215 3.77 -26.43 -7.12
CA LYS A 215 3.67 -26.86 -8.53
C LYS A 215 2.29 -26.67 -9.17
N LYS A 216 1.25 -26.39 -8.39
CA LYS A 216 -0.07 -26.05 -8.88
C LYS A 216 -0.39 -24.59 -8.59
N TYR A 217 -0.35 -24.17 -7.34
CA TYR A 217 -0.75 -22.82 -6.92
C TYR A 217 0.14 -21.74 -7.54
N ASP A 218 1.44 -21.76 -7.29
CA ASP A 218 2.38 -20.77 -7.84
C ASP A 218 2.58 -20.92 -9.35
N HIS A 219 2.52 -22.15 -9.86
CA HIS A 219 2.65 -22.42 -11.28
C HIS A 219 1.49 -21.81 -12.08
N THR A 220 0.25 -21.85 -11.53
CA THR A 220 -0.91 -21.18 -12.15
C THR A 220 -0.68 -19.68 -12.31
N PHE A 221 -0.09 -19.00 -11.33
CA PHE A 221 0.28 -17.59 -11.47
C PHE A 221 1.27 -17.34 -12.61
N LYS A 222 2.30 -18.18 -12.69
CA LYS A 222 3.32 -18.09 -13.75
C LYS A 222 2.70 -18.27 -15.13
N ASP A 223 1.87 -19.29 -15.30
CA ASP A 223 1.25 -19.60 -16.59
C ASP A 223 0.32 -18.49 -17.04
N ILE A 224 -0.57 -18.00 -16.17
CA ILE A 224 -1.50 -16.89 -16.46
C ILE A 224 -0.73 -15.63 -16.86
N PHE A 225 0.33 -15.26 -16.12
CA PHE A 225 1.16 -14.11 -16.47
C PHE A 225 1.79 -14.28 -17.86
N GLN A 226 2.34 -15.47 -18.16
CA GLN A 226 3.00 -15.73 -19.42
C GLN A 226 2.00 -15.73 -20.60
N GLU A 227 0.84 -16.38 -20.44
CA GLU A 227 -0.20 -16.42 -21.46
C GLU A 227 -0.73 -15.02 -21.81
N ILE A 228 -1.01 -14.20 -20.79
CA ILE A 228 -1.45 -12.81 -20.98
C ILE A 228 -0.35 -11.97 -21.63
N PHE A 229 0.90 -12.12 -21.18
CA PHE A 229 2.02 -11.41 -21.80
C PHE A 229 2.14 -11.72 -23.28
N ASP A 230 2.18 -12.99 -23.62
CA ASP A 230 2.35 -13.43 -25.03
C ASP A 230 1.18 -13.02 -25.92
N ALA A 231 -0.05 -13.03 -25.38
CA ALA A 231 -1.25 -12.71 -26.16
C ALA A 231 -1.53 -11.20 -26.28
N GLU A 232 -1.23 -10.39 -25.27
CA GLU A 232 -1.75 -9.02 -25.17
C GLU A 232 -0.66 -7.94 -25.06
N TYR A 233 0.55 -8.27 -24.56
CA TYR A 233 1.54 -7.27 -24.15
C TYR A 233 2.90 -7.36 -24.81
N LYS A 234 3.28 -8.48 -25.39
CA LYS A 234 4.61 -8.71 -25.95
C LYS A 234 5.03 -7.62 -26.92
N ASP A 235 4.23 -7.36 -27.95
CA ASP A 235 4.53 -6.36 -28.97
C ASP A 235 4.61 -4.95 -28.37
N LYS A 236 3.73 -4.63 -27.41
CA LYS A 236 3.70 -3.34 -26.71
C LYS A 236 4.96 -3.11 -25.86
N PHE A 237 5.46 -4.15 -25.22
CA PHE A 237 6.70 -4.12 -24.44
C PHE A 237 7.92 -3.94 -25.33
N GLU A 238 7.97 -4.64 -26.47
CA GLU A 238 9.01 -4.47 -27.49
C GLU A 238 9.01 -3.03 -28.04
N GLU A 239 7.85 -2.48 -28.40
CA GLU A 239 7.71 -1.09 -28.86
C GLU A 239 8.12 -0.07 -27.79
N ALA A 240 7.78 -0.31 -26.52
CA ALA A 240 8.14 0.54 -25.40
C ALA A 240 9.61 0.41 -24.97
N GLY A 241 10.33 -0.61 -25.44
CA GLY A 241 11.72 -0.91 -25.08
C GLY A 241 11.88 -1.38 -23.63
N ILE A 242 10.87 -2.06 -23.10
CA ILE A 242 10.87 -2.64 -21.73
C ILE A 242 10.71 -4.17 -21.81
N THR A 243 11.08 -4.84 -20.72
CA THR A 243 11.11 -6.30 -20.66
C THR A 243 10.20 -6.86 -19.58
N TYR A 244 9.65 -8.05 -19.82
CA TYR A 244 9.04 -8.90 -18.81
C TYR A 244 9.99 -10.04 -18.46
N PHE A 245 10.24 -10.25 -17.17
CA PHE A 245 11.16 -11.27 -16.67
C PHE A 245 10.53 -12.05 -15.53
N TYR A 246 10.46 -13.37 -15.68
CA TYR A 246 10.01 -14.27 -14.61
C TYR A 246 11.20 -15.04 -14.03
N THR A 247 11.22 -15.20 -12.70
CA THR A 247 12.17 -16.07 -12.00
C THR A 247 11.61 -16.60 -10.68
N LEU A 248 12.33 -17.50 -10.01
CA LEU A 248 11.97 -17.96 -8.68
C LEU A 248 12.17 -16.84 -7.65
N ILE A 249 11.32 -16.79 -6.63
CA ILE A 249 11.32 -15.72 -5.63
C ILE A 249 12.67 -15.58 -4.90
N ASP A 250 13.34 -16.66 -4.59
CA ASP A 250 14.66 -16.65 -3.96
C ASP A 250 15.75 -16.13 -4.90
N ASP A 251 15.69 -16.44 -6.20
CA ASP A 251 16.59 -15.85 -7.21
C ASP A 251 16.27 -14.36 -7.40
N ALA A 252 14.98 -13.98 -7.42
CA ALA A 252 14.57 -12.58 -7.48
C ALA A 252 15.16 -11.76 -6.34
N VAL A 253 15.07 -12.23 -5.09
CA VAL A 253 15.68 -11.57 -3.91
C VAL A 253 17.16 -11.32 -4.12
N ALA A 254 17.91 -12.34 -4.60
CA ALA A 254 19.35 -12.21 -4.85
C ALA A 254 19.66 -11.20 -5.97
N ARG A 255 18.84 -11.16 -7.03
CA ARG A 255 18.99 -10.20 -8.15
C ARG A 255 18.66 -8.79 -7.73
N VAL A 256 17.56 -8.59 -6.97
CA VAL A 256 17.12 -7.29 -6.47
C VAL A 256 18.22 -6.62 -5.66
N ILE A 257 18.86 -7.33 -4.73
CA ILE A 257 19.97 -6.80 -3.91
C ILE A 257 21.17 -6.37 -4.76
N ARG A 258 21.43 -7.03 -5.88
CA ARG A 258 22.56 -6.73 -6.77
C ARG A 258 22.23 -5.71 -7.86
N SER A 259 20.97 -5.38 -8.04
CA SER A 259 20.49 -4.50 -9.11
C SER A 259 20.77 -3.02 -8.81
N GLU A 260 20.57 -2.19 -9.81
CA GLU A 260 20.54 -0.73 -9.65
C GLU A 260 19.13 -0.19 -9.36
N GLY A 261 18.10 -1.05 -9.40
CA GLY A 261 16.69 -0.66 -9.34
C GLY A 261 16.15 -0.21 -10.70
N GLY A 262 15.00 0.48 -10.69
CA GLY A 262 14.38 1.05 -11.90
C GLY A 262 13.39 0.09 -12.58
N TYR A 263 12.81 -0.82 -11.85
CA TYR A 263 11.83 -1.78 -12.35
C TYR A 263 10.68 -1.98 -11.35
N ILE A 264 9.64 -2.65 -11.82
CA ILE A 264 8.51 -3.12 -11.01
C ILE A 264 8.78 -4.58 -10.66
N TRP A 265 8.64 -4.91 -9.38
CA TRP A 265 8.71 -6.29 -8.92
C TRP A 265 7.32 -6.76 -8.45
N ALA A 266 6.68 -7.57 -9.29
CA ALA A 266 5.38 -8.17 -9.00
C ALA A 266 5.53 -9.39 -8.09
N CYS A 267 4.72 -9.43 -7.05
CA CYS A 267 4.72 -10.46 -6.01
C CYS A 267 3.29 -10.88 -5.66
N LYS A 268 3.11 -12.15 -5.27
CA LYS A 268 1.86 -12.60 -4.64
C LYS A 268 1.60 -11.79 -3.36
N ASN A 269 0.40 -11.93 -2.81
CA ASN A 269 -0.06 -11.10 -1.70
C ASN A 269 0.91 -11.07 -0.50
N TYR A 270 1.26 -12.22 0.06
CA TYR A 270 2.17 -12.30 1.22
C TYR A 270 3.61 -11.90 0.85
N ASP A 271 4.12 -12.40 -0.27
CA ASP A 271 5.46 -12.08 -0.74
C ASP A 271 5.60 -10.56 -0.95
N GLY A 272 4.58 -9.93 -1.55
CA GLY A 272 4.55 -8.48 -1.78
C GLY A 272 4.46 -7.65 -0.51
N ASP A 273 3.76 -8.14 0.51
CA ASP A 273 3.72 -7.48 1.83
C ASP A 273 5.12 -7.42 2.45
N VAL A 274 5.77 -8.56 2.55
CA VAL A 274 7.11 -8.65 3.16
C VAL A 274 8.17 -7.91 2.34
N MET A 275 8.15 -8.09 1.02
CA MET A 275 9.15 -7.48 0.14
C MET A 275 9.00 -5.96 0.02
N SER A 276 7.77 -5.43 0.09
CA SER A 276 7.59 -3.97 0.09
C SER A 276 8.16 -3.30 1.34
N ASP A 277 7.99 -3.90 2.51
CA ASP A 277 8.57 -3.38 3.75
C ASP A 277 10.10 -3.48 3.75
N MET A 278 10.66 -4.58 3.22
CA MET A 278 12.11 -4.73 3.04
C MET A 278 12.66 -3.64 2.12
N VAL A 279 12.05 -3.43 0.96
CA VAL A 279 12.49 -2.42 -0.01
C VAL A 279 12.37 -1.01 0.57
N ALA A 280 11.24 -0.68 1.23
CA ALA A 280 11.06 0.61 1.88
C ALA A 280 12.12 0.89 2.93
N THR A 281 12.37 -0.10 3.81
CA THR A 281 13.40 0.01 4.85
C THR A 281 14.79 0.19 4.24
N ALA A 282 15.09 -0.55 3.18
CA ALA A 282 16.39 -0.47 2.52
C ALA A 282 16.60 0.86 1.76
N PHE A 283 15.53 1.54 1.33
CA PHE A 283 15.59 2.91 0.82
C PHE A 283 15.64 3.98 1.92
N GLY A 284 15.59 3.59 3.19
CA GLY A 284 15.82 4.47 4.34
C GLY A 284 14.69 4.49 5.37
N SER A 285 13.44 4.66 4.99
CA SER A 285 12.31 4.73 5.92
C SER A 285 11.01 4.25 5.29
N LEU A 286 10.25 3.47 6.03
CA LEU A 286 8.88 3.06 5.66
C LEU A 286 7.95 4.27 5.48
N SER A 287 8.23 5.38 6.19
CA SER A 287 7.50 6.65 6.04
C SER A 287 7.82 7.41 4.75
N MET A 288 8.72 6.88 3.92
CA MET A 288 9.08 7.39 2.60
C MET A 288 8.63 6.44 1.48
N MET A 289 7.49 5.76 1.67
CA MET A 289 6.92 4.85 0.67
C MET A 289 5.48 5.24 0.36
N THR A 290 5.20 5.44 -0.94
CA THR A 290 3.82 5.60 -1.44
C THR A 290 3.14 4.24 -1.54
N SER A 291 1.81 4.23 -1.46
CA SER A 291 1.00 3.05 -1.68
C SER A 291 -0.30 3.43 -2.40
N VAL A 292 -0.62 2.73 -3.46
CA VAL A 292 -1.89 2.88 -4.19
C VAL A 292 -2.44 1.53 -4.58
N LEU A 293 -3.73 1.29 -4.26
CA LEU A 293 -4.50 0.21 -4.83
C LEU A 293 -5.08 0.68 -6.17
N VAL A 294 -4.78 -0.05 -7.23
CA VAL A 294 -5.34 0.16 -8.57
C VAL A 294 -6.27 -1.01 -8.89
N SER A 295 -7.56 -0.73 -8.97
CA SER A 295 -8.56 -1.72 -9.31
C SER A 295 -8.69 -1.88 -10.83
N PRO A 296 -8.93 -3.10 -11.36
CA PRO A 296 -9.20 -3.31 -12.78
C PRO A 296 -10.46 -2.59 -13.26
N ASN A 297 -11.35 -2.24 -12.33
CA ASN A 297 -12.59 -1.53 -12.61
C ASN A 297 -12.46 0.01 -12.59
N GLY A 298 -11.22 0.53 -12.50
CA GLY A 298 -10.96 1.96 -12.52
C GLY A 298 -11.15 2.67 -11.18
N TYR A 299 -11.06 1.94 -10.06
CA TYR A 299 -11.05 2.51 -8.71
C TYR A 299 -9.64 2.64 -8.19
N TYR A 300 -9.39 3.68 -7.41
CA TYR A 300 -8.08 3.97 -6.83
C TYR A 300 -8.21 4.27 -5.34
N GLU A 301 -7.35 3.67 -4.53
CA GLU A 301 -7.27 3.97 -3.11
C GLU A 301 -5.82 4.25 -2.74
N TYR A 302 -5.54 5.48 -2.31
CA TYR A 302 -4.22 5.96 -1.92
C TYR A 302 -4.06 5.91 -0.41
N GLU A 303 -2.97 5.33 0.09
CA GLU A 303 -2.66 5.24 1.51
C GLU A 303 -1.16 5.40 1.78
N ALA A 304 -0.78 5.63 3.03
CA ALA A 304 0.59 5.45 3.47
C ALA A 304 0.86 3.96 3.73
N ALA A 305 2.03 3.46 3.36
CA ALA A 305 2.38 2.04 3.54
C ALA A 305 2.61 1.64 5.02
N HIS A 306 2.86 2.62 5.90
CA HIS A 306 3.10 2.39 7.34
C HIS A 306 1.81 2.30 8.17
N GLY A 307 1.93 1.80 9.41
CA GLY A 307 0.83 1.71 10.36
C GLY A 307 0.55 3.02 11.11
N THR A 308 -0.22 2.95 12.19
CA THR A 308 -0.77 4.08 12.96
C THR A 308 0.24 4.85 13.84
N VAL A 309 1.49 4.38 13.91
CA VAL A 309 2.57 4.97 14.73
C VAL A 309 2.20 5.09 16.22
N GLN A 310 1.71 4.00 16.80
CA GLN A 310 1.23 3.87 18.17
C GLN A 310 2.18 4.47 19.23
N ARG A 311 3.49 4.22 19.12
CA ARG A 311 4.47 4.69 20.11
C ARG A 311 4.52 6.22 20.21
N HIS A 312 4.39 6.93 19.09
CA HIS A 312 4.34 8.39 19.07
C HIS A 312 2.99 8.89 19.56
N TYR A 313 1.89 8.16 19.30
CA TYR A 313 0.58 8.53 19.81
C TYR A 313 0.51 8.54 21.33
N TYR A 314 1.08 7.53 21.99
CA TYR A 314 1.11 7.52 23.46
C TYR A 314 1.98 8.63 24.07
N LYS A 315 3.02 9.08 23.38
CA LYS A 315 3.76 10.29 23.76
C LYS A 315 2.92 11.55 23.58
N HIS A 316 2.27 11.66 22.44
CA HIS A 316 1.36 12.78 22.12
C HIS A 316 0.26 12.93 23.18
N LEU A 317 -0.36 11.83 23.63
CA LEU A 317 -1.37 11.83 24.69
C LEU A 317 -0.85 12.35 26.04
N LYS A 318 0.46 12.27 26.29
CA LYS A 318 1.12 12.81 27.48
C LYS A 318 1.57 14.25 27.31
N GLY A 319 1.28 14.87 26.18
CA GLY A 319 1.73 16.22 25.85
C GLY A 319 3.21 16.32 25.47
N GLU A 320 3.86 15.16 25.16
CA GLU A 320 5.25 15.14 24.71
C GLU A 320 5.33 15.48 23.22
N GLU A 321 6.36 16.21 22.83
CA GLU A 321 6.64 16.44 21.40
C GLU A 321 7.05 15.15 20.71
N THR A 322 6.57 14.99 19.46
CA THR A 322 6.93 13.86 18.60
C THR A 322 7.48 14.37 17.28
N SER A 323 8.44 13.64 16.73
CA SER A 323 8.95 13.84 15.39
C SER A 323 8.49 12.68 14.51
N THR A 324 7.22 12.74 14.09
CA THR A 324 6.59 11.75 13.22
C THR A 324 6.65 12.25 11.78
N ASN A 325 7.18 11.44 10.88
CA ASN A 325 7.32 11.79 9.48
C ASN A 325 5.95 11.73 8.75
N PRO A 326 5.45 12.85 8.20
CA PRO A 326 4.16 12.90 7.53
C PRO A 326 4.24 12.63 6.01
N ILE A 327 5.41 12.42 5.44
CA ILE A 327 5.64 12.45 3.98
C ILE A 327 4.78 11.43 3.25
N ALA A 328 4.78 10.15 3.67
CA ALA A 328 3.96 9.14 3.01
C ALA A 328 2.45 9.48 3.05
N THR A 329 1.96 10.07 4.15
CA THR A 329 0.57 10.51 4.27
C THR A 329 0.27 11.71 3.37
N ILE A 330 1.20 12.67 3.26
CA ILE A 330 1.06 13.79 2.31
C ILE A 330 1.00 13.25 0.88
N PHE A 331 1.87 12.30 0.52
CA PHE A 331 1.89 11.71 -0.82
C PHE A 331 0.66 10.84 -1.12
N ALA A 332 0.02 10.26 -0.11
CA ALA A 332 -1.30 9.64 -0.29
C ALA A 332 -2.35 10.69 -0.72
N TRP A 333 -2.40 11.83 -0.04
CA TRP A 333 -3.29 12.93 -0.40
C TRP A 333 -2.99 13.50 -1.80
N THR A 334 -1.72 13.76 -2.12
CA THR A 334 -1.35 14.31 -3.43
C THR A 334 -1.65 13.35 -4.57
N GLY A 335 -1.40 12.05 -4.37
CA GLY A 335 -1.77 11.02 -5.33
C GLY A 335 -3.27 10.98 -5.60
N ALA A 336 -4.09 11.00 -4.55
CA ALA A 336 -5.54 11.02 -4.66
C ALA A 336 -6.08 12.30 -5.33
N LEU A 337 -5.54 13.47 -4.98
CA LEU A 337 -5.90 14.74 -5.59
C LEU A 337 -5.53 14.80 -7.07
N ARG A 338 -4.34 14.31 -7.42
CA ARG A 338 -3.90 14.20 -8.82
C ARG A 338 -4.86 13.32 -9.62
N LYS A 339 -5.17 12.14 -9.12
CA LYS A 339 -6.10 11.21 -9.79
C LYS A 339 -7.52 11.80 -9.88
N ARG A 340 -7.99 12.46 -8.84
CA ARG A 340 -9.29 13.16 -8.88
C ARG A 340 -9.28 14.27 -9.93
N GLY A 341 -8.20 15.04 -10.00
CA GLY A 341 -8.01 16.09 -11.02
C GLY A 341 -7.99 15.55 -12.46
N GLU A 342 -7.36 14.39 -12.67
CA GLU A 342 -7.39 13.71 -13.97
C GLU A 342 -8.80 13.29 -14.37
N LEU A 343 -9.54 12.63 -13.48
CA LEU A 343 -10.88 12.13 -13.74
C LEU A 343 -11.91 13.25 -13.95
N ASP A 344 -11.76 14.37 -13.25
CA ASP A 344 -12.67 15.52 -13.33
C ASP A 344 -12.21 16.58 -14.34
N ASN A 345 -11.07 16.37 -15.01
CA ASN A 345 -10.43 17.34 -15.90
C ASN A 345 -10.18 18.70 -15.23
N ILE A 346 -9.63 18.64 -13.99
CA ILE A 346 -9.19 19.80 -13.20
C ILE A 346 -7.66 19.74 -13.05
N PRO A 347 -6.89 20.19 -14.06
CA PRO A 347 -5.42 20.07 -14.07
C PRO A 347 -4.74 20.85 -12.93
N GLU A 348 -5.39 21.84 -12.34
CA GLU A 348 -4.89 22.59 -11.20
C GLU A 348 -4.66 21.72 -9.97
N LEU A 349 -5.50 20.69 -9.75
CA LEU A 349 -5.31 19.72 -8.66
C LEU A 349 -4.01 18.93 -8.85
N GLY A 350 -3.72 18.48 -10.06
CA GLY A 350 -2.47 17.80 -10.39
C GLY A 350 -1.25 18.70 -10.19
N LYS A 351 -1.30 19.93 -10.69
CA LYS A 351 -0.21 20.92 -10.52
C LYS A 351 0.04 21.24 -9.05
N PHE A 352 -1.02 21.40 -8.26
CA PHE A 352 -0.90 21.60 -6.82
C PHE A 352 -0.25 20.39 -6.13
N ALA A 353 -0.71 19.19 -6.44
CA ALA A 353 -0.15 17.94 -5.91
C ALA A 353 1.36 17.83 -6.21
N ASP A 354 1.78 18.08 -7.46
CA ASP A 354 3.18 18.05 -7.87
C ASP A 354 4.00 19.13 -7.14
N THR A 355 3.42 20.32 -6.92
CA THR A 355 4.11 21.40 -6.20
C THR A 355 4.27 21.08 -4.73
N LEU A 356 3.26 20.48 -4.08
CA LEU A 356 3.35 20.05 -2.68
C LEU A 356 4.36 18.90 -2.50
N GLU A 357 4.43 17.95 -3.41
CA GLU A 357 5.46 16.90 -3.40
C GLU A 357 6.86 17.49 -3.53
N ARG A 358 7.06 18.44 -4.46
CA ARG A 358 8.34 19.17 -4.59
C ARG A 358 8.69 19.95 -3.32
N ALA A 359 7.70 20.57 -2.68
CA ALA A 359 7.91 21.28 -1.42
C ALA A 359 8.38 20.35 -0.30
N CYS A 360 7.79 19.15 -0.21
CA CYS A 360 8.24 18.12 0.74
C CYS A 360 9.69 17.70 0.50
N ILE A 361 10.02 17.33 -0.74
CA ILE A 361 11.38 16.92 -1.13
C ILE A 361 12.37 18.03 -0.89
N LYS A 362 12.07 19.25 -1.37
CA LYS A 362 12.95 20.41 -1.19
C LYS A 362 13.19 20.74 0.29
N THR A 363 12.18 20.65 1.14
CA THR A 363 12.33 20.92 2.58
C THR A 363 13.33 19.95 3.21
N ILE A 364 13.32 18.67 2.82
CA ILE A 364 14.28 17.67 3.30
C ILE A 364 15.66 17.96 2.70
N GLU A 365 15.77 18.24 1.40
CA GLU A 365 17.03 18.55 0.72
C GLU A 365 17.68 19.84 1.22
N ASP A 366 16.89 20.80 1.72
CA ASP A 366 17.37 22.00 2.42
C ASP A 366 17.82 21.72 3.88
N GLY A 367 17.87 20.44 4.28
CA GLY A 367 18.37 19.99 5.57
C GLY A 367 17.36 20.01 6.72
N LYS A 368 16.09 20.27 6.47
CA LYS A 368 15.01 20.26 7.50
C LYS A 368 14.25 18.95 7.42
N MET A 369 14.26 18.16 8.48
CA MET A 369 13.70 16.81 8.44
C MET A 369 13.26 16.32 9.80
N THR A 370 12.47 15.27 9.80
CA THR A 370 12.07 14.53 11.01
C THR A 370 13.22 13.63 11.51
N LYS A 371 13.10 13.18 12.76
CA LYS A 371 14.16 12.44 13.45
C LYS A 371 14.56 11.14 12.75
N ASP A 372 13.61 10.42 12.15
CA ASP A 372 13.87 9.19 11.40
C ASP A 372 14.83 9.44 10.22
N LEU A 373 14.61 10.53 9.46
CA LEU A 373 15.48 10.92 8.36
C LEU A 373 16.81 11.50 8.84
N ALA A 374 16.79 12.29 9.91
CA ALA A 374 18.01 12.86 10.50
C ALA A 374 19.00 11.81 11.00
N LEU A 375 18.53 10.60 11.35
CA LEU A 375 19.37 9.48 11.78
C LEU A 375 20.07 8.75 10.64
N ILE A 376 19.59 8.90 9.41
CA ILE A 376 20.07 8.15 8.24
C ILE A 376 20.63 9.05 7.12
N THR A 377 20.43 10.35 7.23
CA THR A 377 20.94 11.30 6.22
C THR A 377 22.46 11.36 6.18
N THR A 378 23.01 11.55 4.98
CA THR A 378 24.41 11.81 4.75
C THR A 378 24.73 13.31 4.66
N MET A 379 23.73 14.17 4.82
CA MET A 379 23.84 15.62 4.74
C MET A 379 24.46 16.19 6.02
N GLU A 380 25.31 17.19 5.87
CA GLU A 380 25.84 17.99 6.97
C GLU A 380 24.89 19.16 7.30
N ASN A 381 24.94 19.65 8.54
CA ASN A 381 24.19 20.83 9.01
C ASN A 381 22.66 20.69 8.91
N THR A 382 22.13 19.52 9.21
CA THR A 382 20.68 19.27 9.22
C THR A 382 20.00 19.74 10.51
N VAL A 383 18.73 20.13 10.42
CA VAL A 383 17.87 20.51 11.53
C VAL A 383 16.79 19.47 11.71
N THR A 384 16.82 18.81 12.87
CA THR A 384 15.76 17.88 13.24
C THR A 384 14.56 18.65 13.77
N LEU A 385 13.41 18.46 13.15
CA LEU A 385 12.16 19.13 13.51
C LEU A 385 11.17 18.15 14.14
N ASN A 386 10.33 18.65 15.05
CA ASN A 386 9.12 17.94 15.46
C ASN A 386 8.10 17.94 14.32
N THR A 387 7.02 17.18 14.47
CA THR A 387 5.99 17.01 13.45
C THR A 387 5.38 18.34 12.99
N GLN A 388 4.99 19.19 13.94
CA GLN A 388 4.34 20.47 13.67
C GLN A 388 5.25 21.43 12.90
N ASP A 389 6.50 21.59 13.37
CA ASP A 389 7.48 22.47 12.77
C ASP A 389 7.89 21.97 11.37
N PHE A 390 7.94 20.65 11.17
CA PHE A 390 8.23 20.08 9.86
C PHE A 390 7.12 20.36 8.85
N ILE A 391 5.85 20.17 9.22
CA ILE A 391 4.69 20.52 8.38
C ILE A 391 4.69 22.05 8.09
N SER A 392 4.98 22.88 9.09
CA SER A 392 5.09 24.33 8.89
C SER A 392 6.22 24.71 7.93
N ALA A 393 7.35 24.01 7.99
CA ALA A 393 8.47 24.22 7.05
C ALA A 393 8.07 23.82 5.61
N ILE A 394 7.35 22.69 5.44
CA ILE A 394 6.81 22.28 4.14
C ILE A 394 5.83 23.33 3.61
N ARG A 395 4.92 23.83 4.44
CA ARG A 395 3.99 24.90 4.06
C ARG A 395 4.69 26.12 3.53
N LYS A 396 5.72 26.59 4.25
CA LYS A 396 6.51 27.76 3.82
C LYS A 396 7.15 27.51 2.46
N THR A 397 7.78 26.36 2.27
CA THR A 397 8.36 25.99 0.97
C THR A 397 7.30 25.89 -0.13
N LEU A 398 6.12 25.36 0.18
CA LEU A 398 4.99 25.30 -0.76
C LEU A 398 4.55 26.71 -1.20
N GLU A 399 4.38 27.65 -0.26
CA GLU A 399 4.00 29.05 -0.54
C GLU A 399 5.06 29.78 -1.39
N GLU A 400 6.33 29.41 -1.28
CA GLU A 400 7.42 29.93 -2.12
C GLU A 400 7.42 29.34 -3.55
N LEU A 401 6.84 28.16 -3.75
CA LEU A 401 6.80 27.45 -5.04
C LEU A 401 5.51 27.68 -5.84
N LEU A 402 4.43 28.14 -5.19
CA LEU A 402 3.14 28.50 -5.81
C LEU A 402 3.21 29.91 -6.41
#